data_b68772b7e838ceabd06ee68e6c80997e
#
_entry.id   b68772b7e838ceabd06ee68e6c80997e
#
_cell.length_a   1.000
_cell.length_b   1.000
_cell.length_c   1.000
_cell.angle_alpha   90.00
_cell.angle_beta   90.00
_cell.angle_gamma   90.00
#
_symmetry.space_group_name_H-M   'P 1'
#
loop_
_entity.id
_entity.type
_entity.pdbx_description
1 polymer ?
#
loop_
_entity_poly.entity_id
_entity_poly.type
_entity_poly.pdbx_seq_one_letter_code
_entity_poly.pdbx_strand_id
1 'polypeptide(L)'
;GSKDFAKGVMRDAGVPTARSFTCTEQSEIEKALDTFSAPYVVKDDGLAAGKGVVVTNDRQVALDHALSCSRVVIEEFLDGPEISLFGISDGRNVLPMQPAQDYKRAYDGDEGHNTGGMGAYSPLPWAPDDIVEETYEKVLAPMIAEMAARGTPFVGLLYAGLALTDDGIRVIEFNARFGDPETQVLIPRLMTPLADLLYKAATDNLDDAVLQWRDESAVTVVLAAQGYPDSPKTGSVVSCIPTIDKSQVFHAGTTLNGGSLLSTGGRVLTVTGTGSDLTEARDRAYRAISQIELEGSFYRSDIALNASVAEKGN
;
A
#
# COMPACT_ATOMS: atom_id res chain seq x y z
N GLY A 1 -9.45 -12.47 4.40
CA GLY A 1 -8.93 -11.75 5.29
C GLY A 1 -9.72 -11.19 6.45
N SER A 2 -9.65 -11.84 7.63
CA SER A 2 -10.13 -11.26 8.87
C SER A 2 -9.02 -10.42 9.51
N LYS A 3 -9.34 -9.20 9.92
CA LYS A 3 -8.44 -8.30 10.67
C LYS A 3 -8.25 -8.81 12.09
N ASP A 4 -9.31 -9.34 12.71
CA ASP A 4 -9.26 -9.97 14.03
C ASP A 4 -8.32 -11.19 14.05
N PHE A 5 -8.40 -12.05 13.02
CA PHE A 5 -7.45 -13.16 12.88
C PHE A 5 -6.00 -12.66 12.83
N ALA A 6 -5.72 -11.63 11.99
CA ALA A 6 -4.38 -11.07 11.89
C ALA A 6 -3.91 -10.46 13.23
N LYS A 7 -4.80 -9.77 13.96
CA LYS A 7 -4.50 -9.26 15.32
C LYS A 7 -4.16 -10.39 16.30
N GLY A 8 -4.89 -11.52 16.24
CA GLY A 8 -4.60 -12.70 17.04
C GLY A 8 -3.22 -13.29 16.74
N VAL A 9 -2.86 -13.40 15.45
CA VAL A 9 -1.52 -13.88 15.05
C VAL A 9 -0.43 -12.92 15.52
N MET A 10 -0.60 -11.61 15.28
CA MET A 10 0.37 -10.58 15.71
C MET A 10 0.60 -10.60 17.23
N ARG A 11 -0.48 -10.70 18.00
CA ARG A 11 -0.39 -10.78 19.47
C ARG A 11 0.43 -11.99 19.92
N ASP A 12 0.15 -13.17 19.36
CA ASP A 12 0.78 -14.42 19.77
C ASP A 12 2.25 -14.48 19.27
N ALA A 13 2.56 -13.84 18.14
CA ALA A 13 3.90 -13.67 17.59
C ALA A 13 4.71 -12.53 18.24
N GLY A 14 4.09 -11.69 19.07
CA GLY A 14 4.75 -10.51 19.65
C GLY A 14 5.01 -9.38 18.64
N VAL A 15 4.31 -9.37 17.50
CA VAL A 15 4.44 -8.35 16.45
C VAL A 15 3.80 -7.04 16.92
N PRO A 16 4.53 -5.90 16.89
CA PRO A 16 4.01 -4.61 17.33
C PRO A 16 2.89 -4.11 16.41
N THR A 17 1.74 -3.79 16.99
CA THR A 17 0.57 -3.29 16.28
C THR A 17 -0.28 -2.43 17.21
N ALA A 18 -1.28 -1.74 16.65
CA ALA A 18 -2.26 -0.97 17.43
C ALA A 18 -3.01 -1.86 18.44
N ARG A 19 -3.24 -1.34 19.64
CA ARG A 19 -4.19 -1.95 20.57
C ARG A 19 -5.57 -1.96 19.91
N SER A 20 -6.32 -3.04 20.09
CA SER A 20 -7.60 -3.19 19.41
C SER A 20 -8.62 -3.96 20.24
N PHE A 21 -9.89 -3.72 19.92
CA PHE A 21 -11.02 -4.52 20.37
C PHE A 21 -11.79 -5.01 19.16
N THR A 22 -12.17 -6.28 19.18
CA THR A 22 -13.09 -6.84 18.21
C THR A 22 -14.47 -6.89 18.83
N CYS A 23 -15.46 -6.26 18.19
CA CYS A 23 -16.79 -6.06 18.71
C CYS A 23 -17.84 -6.59 17.73
N THR A 24 -18.93 -7.16 18.30
CA THR A 24 -20.13 -7.61 17.59
C THR A 24 -21.41 -6.98 18.14
N GLU A 25 -21.36 -6.45 19.36
CA GLU A 25 -22.50 -5.87 20.04
C GLU A 25 -22.29 -4.35 20.24
N GLN A 26 -23.38 -3.58 20.21
CA GLN A 26 -23.31 -2.13 20.38
C GLN A 26 -22.63 -1.70 21.69
N SER A 27 -22.90 -2.40 22.80
CA SER A 27 -22.28 -2.09 24.09
C SER A 27 -20.77 -2.31 24.12
N GLU A 28 -20.26 -3.27 23.33
CA GLU A 28 -18.82 -3.51 23.17
C GLU A 28 -18.18 -2.39 22.32
N ILE A 29 -18.88 -1.98 21.25
CA ILE A 29 -18.44 -0.89 20.36
C ILE A 29 -18.33 0.42 21.15
N GLU A 30 -19.35 0.81 21.90
CA GLU A 30 -19.36 2.02 22.71
C GLU A 30 -18.21 2.02 23.72
N LYS A 31 -18.00 0.90 24.43
CA LYS A 31 -16.92 0.73 25.38
C LYS A 31 -15.53 0.81 24.73
N ALA A 32 -15.37 0.23 23.53
CA ALA A 32 -14.13 0.30 22.78
C ALA A 32 -13.82 1.75 22.34
N LEU A 33 -14.82 2.47 21.80
CA LEU A 33 -14.69 3.89 21.46
C LEU A 33 -14.38 4.77 22.66
N ASP A 34 -14.91 4.44 23.86
CA ASP A 34 -14.61 5.18 25.09
C ASP A 34 -13.21 4.88 25.65
N THR A 35 -12.58 3.77 25.23
CA THR A 35 -11.23 3.39 25.63
C THR A 35 -10.16 4.13 24.86
N PHE A 36 -10.43 4.46 23.58
CA PHE A 36 -9.50 5.20 22.72
C PHE A 36 -9.92 6.66 22.59
N SER A 37 -8.92 7.53 22.39
CA SER A 37 -9.15 8.94 22.03
C SER A 37 -9.21 9.10 20.51
N ALA A 38 -9.77 10.24 20.06
CA ALA A 38 -9.70 10.62 18.64
C ALA A 38 -8.23 10.83 18.18
N PRO A 39 -7.91 10.50 16.93
CA PRO A 39 -8.79 9.96 15.90
C PRO A 39 -9.21 8.52 16.17
N TYR A 40 -10.49 8.21 15.95
CA TYR A 40 -11.02 6.84 16.05
C TYR A 40 -10.72 6.06 14.78
N VAL A 41 -10.22 4.83 14.92
CA VAL A 41 -9.97 3.91 13.81
C VAL A 41 -10.94 2.74 13.91
N VAL A 42 -11.83 2.64 12.93
CA VAL A 42 -12.90 1.63 12.89
C VAL A 42 -12.78 0.85 11.58
N LYS A 43 -12.60 -0.47 11.70
CA LYS A 43 -12.32 -1.35 10.55
C LYS A 43 -13.36 -2.48 10.51
N ASP A 44 -14.13 -2.58 9.44
CA ASP A 44 -14.96 -3.77 9.17
C ASP A 44 -14.06 -5.01 9.12
N ASP A 45 -14.42 -6.07 9.88
CA ASP A 45 -13.66 -7.33 9.92
C ASP A 45 -13.96 -8.22 8.70
N GLY A 46 -14.00 -7.65 7.53
CA GLY A 46 -14.26 -8.32 6.27
C GLY A 46 -13.36 -7.83 5.14
N LEU A 47 -13.56 -8.43 3.96
CA LEU A 47 -12.97 -7.95 2.71
C LEU A 47 -13.80 -6.77 2.21
N ALA A 48 -13.32 -5.56 2.43
CA ALA A 48 -14.05 -4.33 2.09
C ALA A 48 -13.36 -3.48 1.00
N ALA A 49 -12.34 -4.01 0.33
CA ALA A 49 -11.62 -3.35 -0.78
C ALA A 49 -11.24 -1.88 -0.49
N GLY A 50 -10.75 -1.61 0.72
CA GLY A 50 -10.35 -0.27 1.17
C GLY A 50 -11.49 0.62 1.67
N LYS A 51 -12.76 0.23 1.50
CA LYS A 51 -13.94 1.01 1.93
C LYS A 51 -14.45 0.68 3.33
N GLY A 52 -13.90 -0.34 3.97
CA GLY A 52 -14.31 -0.80 5.31
C GLY A 52 -13.53 -0.16 6.45
N VAL A 53 -12.73 0.87 6.19
CA VAL A 53 -11.93 1.55 7.22
C VAL A 53 -12.33 3.02 7.30
N VAL A 54 -12.71 3.46 8.50
CA VAL A 54 -13.00 4.87 8.79
C VAL A 54 -12.00 5.35 9.85
N VAL A 55 -11.35 6.45 9.58
CA VAL A 55 -10.52 7.20 10.52
C VAL A 55 -11.15 8.59 10.68
N THR A 56 -11.59 8.94 11.88
CA THR A 56 -12.34 10.17 12.11
C THR A 56 -12.15 10.73 13.52
N ASN A 57 -12.21 12.04 13.65
CA ASN A 57 -12.26 12.72 14.94
C ASN A 57 -13.68 12.76 15.55
N ASP A 58 -14.70 12.46 14.76
CA ASP A 58 -16.10 12.47 15.19
C ASP A 58 -16.51 11.10 15.71
N ARG A 59 -16.78 11.00 17.03
CA ARG A 59 -17.20 9.75 17.69
C ARG A 59 -18.53 9.21 17.12
N GLN A 60 -19.45 10.09 16.67
CA GLN A 60 -20.72 9.63 16.13
C GLN A 60 -20.54 8.98 14.76
N VAL A 61 -19.69 9.56 13.90
CA VAL A 61 -19.31 8.96 12.60
C VAL A 61 -18.64 7.60 12.82
N ALA A 62 -17.74 7.48 13.81
CA ALA A 62 -17.11 6.21 14.17
C ALA A 62 -18.14 5.17 14.63
N LEU A 63 -19.08 5.58 15.48
CA LEU A 63 -20.14 4.70 16.00
C LEU A 63 -21.09 4.24 14.88
N ASP A 64 -21.53 5.15 14.02
CA ASP A 64 -22.45 4.83 12.92
C ASP A 64 -21.82 3.85 11.94
N HIS A 65 -20.53 4.05 11.61
CA HIS A 65 -19.79 3.09 10.78
C HIS A 65 -19.66 1.72 11.46
N ALA A 66 -19.28 1.69 12.73
CA ALA A 66 -19.15 0.44 13.49
C ALA A 66 -20.46 -0.34 13.55
N LEU A 67 -21.58 0.34 13.77
CA LEU A 67 -22.92 -0.27 13.79
C LEU A 67 -23.39 -0.78 12.42
N SER A 68 -22.82 -0.27 11.34
CA SER A 68 -23.11 -0.77 9.97
C SER A 68 -22.40 -2.08 9.65
N CYS A 69 -21.40 -2.48 10.46
CA CYS A 69 -20.62 -3.69 10.28
C CYS A 69 -21.21 -4.84 11.10
N SER A 70 -21.15 -6.07 10.59
CA SER A 70 -21.56 -7.26 11.35
C SER A 70 -20.53 -7.65 12.43
N ARG A 71 -19.27 -7.33 12.21
CA ARG A 71 -18.13 -7.50 13.11
C ARG A 71 -17.12 -6.41 12.81
N VAL A 72 -16.61 -5.75 13.83
CA VAL A 72 -15.75 -4.59 13.67
C VAL A 72 -14.52 -4.70 14.58
N VAL A 73 -13.39 -4.21 14.09
CA VAL A 73 -12.16 -4.02 14.85
C VAL A 73 -11.98 -2.52 15.09
N ILE A 74 -11.97 -2.11 16.35
CA ILE A 74 -11.73 -0.72 16.77
C ILE A 74 -10.32 -0.65 17.34
N GLU A 75 -9.50 0.27 16.82
CA GLU A 75 -8.08 0.36 17.13
C GLU A 75 -7.70 1.75 17.62
N GLU A 76 -6.61 1.82 18.39
CA GLU A 76 -5.94 3.10 18.62
C GLU A 76 -5.37 3.63 17.31
N PHE A 77 -5.36 4.94 17.16
CA PHE A 77 -4.68 5.59 16.03
C PHE A 77 -3.17 5.50 16.20
N LEU A 78 -2.47 5.08 15.16
CA LEU A 78 -1.01 5.09 15.10
C LEU A 78 -0.57 6.37 14.40
N ASP A 79 0.09 7.26 15.16
CA ASP A 79 0.63 8.51 14.63
C ASP A 79 2.04 8.28 14.08
N GLY A 80 2.26 8.72 12.85
CA GLY A 80 3.54 8.59 12.15
C GLY A 80 3.37 8.38 10.65
N PRO A 81 4.42 8.60 9.86
CA PRO A 81 4.39 8.34 8.43
C PRO A 81 4.17 6.85 8.14
N GLU A 82 3.30 6.59 7.16
CA GLU A 82 3.00 5.23 6.72
C GLU A 82 3.97 4.80 5.62
N ILE A 83 4.38 3.53 5.66
CA ILE A 83 5.15 2.87 4.61
C ILE A 83 4.59 1.48 4.32
N SER A 84 4.90 0.98 3.13
CA SER A 84 4.61 -0.38 2.69
C SER A 84 5.89 -1.17 2.57
N LEU A 85 5.97 -2.34 3.20
CA LEU A 85 7.08 -3.26 3.04
C LEU A 85 6.57 -4.67 2.79
N PHE A 86 7.16 -5.35 1.81
CA PHE A 86 6.74 -6.67 1.38
C PHE A 86 7.74 -7.73 1.79
N GLY A 87 7.24 -8.94 2.08
CA GLY A 87 8.06 -10.13 2.26
C GLY A 87 7.59 -11.25 1.35
N ILE A 88 8.52 -11.88 0.62
CA ILE A 88 8.25 -13.11 -0.15
C ILE A 88 8.56 -14.29 0.76
N SER A 89 7.58 -15.17 1.01
CA SER A 89 7.72 -16.31 1.92
C SER A 89 7.46 -17.64 1.25
N ASP A 90 8.22 -18.65 1.66
CA ASP A 90 8.00 -20.07 1.34
C ASP A 90 7.25 -20.84 2.44
N GLY A 91 6.84 -20.12 3.51
CA GLY A 91 6.17 -20.72 4.67
C GLY A 91 7.08 -20.95 5.88
N ARG A 92 8.40 -20.85 5.72
CA ARG A 92 9.42 -20.93 6.77
C ARG A 92 10.33 -19.71 6.75
N ASN A 93 10.81 -19.37 5.56
CA ASN A 93 11.65 -18.21 5.33
C ASN A 93 10.84 -17.07 4.76
N VAL A 94 11.34 -15.84 4.95
CA VAL A 94 10.79 -14.65 4.33
C VAL A 94 11.92 -13.72 3.87
N LEU A 95 11.85 -13.26 2.63
CA LEU A 95 12.77 -12.30 2.05
C LEU A 95 12.12 -10.91 2.05
N PRO A 96 12.62 -9.95 2.84
CA PRO A 96 12.10 -8.59 2.83
C PRO A 96 12.47 -7.88 1.54
N MET A 97 11.52 -7.16 0.96
CA MET A 97 11.74 -6.27 -0.18
C MET A 97 12.14 -4.87 0.32
N GLN A 98 12.43 -3.96 -0.60
CA GLN A 98 12.63 -2.54 -0.28
C GLN A 98 11.30 -1.88 0.10
N PRO A 99 11.33 -0.83 0.96
CA PRO A 99 10.12 -0.10 1.31
C PRO A 99 9.63 0.79 0.16
N ALA A 100 8.34 1.07 0.17
CA ALA A 100 7.70 2.07 -0.66
C ALA A 100 6.75 2.92 0.18
N GLN A 101 6.46 4.14 -0.26
CA GLN A 101 5.40 4.95 0.31
C GLN A 101 4.34 5.22 -0.74
N ASP A 102 3.07 4.94 -0.41
CA ASP A 102 1.91 5.23 -1.23
C ASP A 102 1.19 6.51 -0.77
N TYR A 103 0.37 7.05 -1.66
CA TYR A 103 -0.48 8.23 -1.43
C TYR A 103 -1.94 7.83 -1.52
N LYS A 104 -2.59 7.67 -0.36
CA LYS A 104 -3.94 7.09 -0.28
C LYS A 104 -5.06 8.08 -0.55
N ARG A 105 -4.84 9.38 -0.34
CA ARG A 105 -5.85 10.41 -0.54
C ARG A 105 -5.97 10.82 -2.01
N ALA A 106 -7.20 11.19 -2.41
CA ALA A 106 -7.52 11.47 -3.82
C ALA A 106 -6.82 12.72 -4.37
N TYR A 107 -6.57 13.75 -3.56
CA TYR A 107 -6.09 15.05 -3.99
C TYR A 107 -4.79 15.46 -3.33
N ASP A 108 -4.13 16.46 -3.89
CA ASP A 108 -2.90 17.06 -3.37
C ASP A 108 -3.06 17.49 -1.91
N GLY A 109 -1.96 17.45 -1.15
CA GLY A 109 -1.98 17.79 0.27
C GLY A 109 -2.68 16.76 1.16
N ASP A 110 -2.85 15.54 0.69
CA ASP A 110 -3.57 14.46 1.38
C ASP A 110 -5.03 14.83 1.71
N GLU A 111 -5.69 15.49 0.77
CA GLU A 111 -7.09 15.84 0.85
C GLU A 111 -8.01 14.86 0.12
N GLY A 112 -9.31 14.97 0.38
CA GLY A 112 -10.34 14.12 -0.23
C GLY A 112 -10.49 12.74 0.43
N HIS A 113 -11.20 11.85 -0.22
CA HIS A 113 -11.48 10.50 0.29
C HIS A 113 -10.27 9.56 0.11
N ASN A 114 -10.22 8.51 0.92
CA ASN A 114 -9.27 7.42 0.71
C ASN A 114 -9.56 6.72 -0.62
N THR A 115 -8.49 6.30 -1.28
CA THR A 115 -8.50 5.60 -2.57
C THR A 115 -7.74 4.28 -2.48
N GLY A 116 -7.58 3.60 -3.59
CA GLY A 116 -6.67 2.46 -3.70
C GLY A 116 -5.19 2.83 -3.82
N GLY A 117 -4.85 4.13 -3.75
CA GLY A 117 -3.52 4.71 -3.98
C GLY A 117 -3.49 5.54 -5.26
N MET A 118 -2.99 6.77 -5.14
CA MET A 118 -2.86 7.75 -6.24
C MET A 118 -1.43 7.85 -6.79
N GLY A 119 -0.50 7.18 -6.17
CA GLY A 119 0.89 7.12 -6.56
C GLY A 119 1.74 6.52 -5.46
N ALA A 120 2.99 6.22 -5.77
CA ALA A 120 3.97 5.72 -4.82
C ALA A 120 5.39 6.06 -5.26
N TYR A 121 6.36 5.88 -4.37
CA TYR A 121 7.77 5.99 -4.70
C TYR A 121 8.64 5.06 -3.85
N SER A 122 9.83 4.78 -4.34
CA SER A 122 10.89 4.01 -3.68
C SER A 122 12.24 4.41 -4.29
N PRO A 123 13.35 4.54 -3.53
CA PRO A 123 13.48 4.29 -2.09
C PRO A 123 12.86 5.40 -1.24
N LEU A 124 12.95 5.26 0.09
CA LEU A 124 12.50 6.25 1.06
C LEU A 124 13.71 6.89 1.75
N PRO A 125 14.25 8.02 1.24
CA PRO A 125 15.49 8.61 1.75
C PRO A 125 15.35 9.21 3.17
N TRP A 126 14.14 9.34 3.67
CA TRP A 126 13.83 9.84 5.01
C TRP A 126 13.62 8.73 6.05
N ALA A 127 13.42 7.47 5.59
CA ALA A 127 13.25 6.35 6.51
C ALA A 127 14.60 5.94 7.13
N PRO A 128 14.62 5.36 8.33
CA PRO A 128 15.83 4.82 8.93
C PRO A 128 16.53 3.81 8.00
N ASP A 129 17.86 3.81 7.99
CA ASP A 129 18.66 2.93 7.13
C ASP A 129 18.41 1.44 7.42
N ASP A 130 18.08 1.10 8.66
CA ASP A 130 17.82 -0.24 9.16
C ASP A 130 16.32 -0.65 9.07
N ILE A 131 15.47 0.15 8.44
CA ILE A 131 14.02 -0.08 8.39
C ILE A 131 13.64 -1.45 7.83
N VAL A 132 14.41 -1.96 6.86
CA VAL A 132 14.17 -3.29 6.25
C VAL A 132 14.53 -4.39 7.26
N GLU A 133 15.66 -4.26 7.94
CA GLU A 133 16.14 -5.22 8.94
C GLU A 133 15.21 -5.22 10.17
N GLU A 134 14.85 -4.03 10.67
CA GLU A 134 13.92 -3.89 11.78
C GLU A 134 12.55 -4.52 11.46
N THR A 135 12.03 -4.28 10.24
CA THR A 135 10.75 -4.87 9.80
C THR A 135 10.87 -6.38 9.65
N TYR A 136 12.00 -6.88 9.15
CA TYR A 136 12.22 -8.32 9.07
C TYR A 136 12.20 -8.97 10.45
N GLU A 137 12.97 -8.44 11.40
CA GLU A 137 13.12 -9.02 12.74
C GLU A 137 11.86 -8.91 13.60
N LYS A 138 11.20 -7.74 13.58
CA LYS A 138 10.07 -7.46 14.46
C LYS A 138 8.70 -7.82 13.88
N VAL A 139 8.59 -7.95 12.56
CA VAL A 139 7.30 -8.10 11.89
C VAL A 139 7.25 -9.35 11.00
N LEU A 140 8.09 -9.41 9.94
CA LEU A 140 7.91 -10.44 8.93
C LEU A 140 8.29 -11.84 9.43
N ALA A 141 9.48 -12.01 10.00
CA ALA A 141 9.97 -13.30 10.47
C ALA A 141 9.10 -13.88 11.61
N PRO A 142 8.71 -13.10 12.65
CA PRO A 142 7.81 -13.58 13.69
C PRO A 142 6.43 -13.96 13.15
N MET A 143 5.89 -13.20 12.19
CA MET A 143 4.58 -13.47 11.59
C MET A 143 4.58 -14.80 10.82
N ILE A 144 5.61 -15.05 10.01
CA ILE A 144 5.76 -16.30 9.24
C ILE A 144 5.98 -17.49 10.19
N ALA A 145 6.82 -17.32 11.21
CA ALA A 145 7.07 -18.38 12.20
C ALA A 145 5.79 -18.77 12.96
N GLU A 146 4.99 -17.79 13.39
CA GLU A 146 3.73 -18.05 14.08
C GLU A 146 2.71 -18.75 13.18
N MET A 147 2.59 -18.33 11.91
CA MET A 147 1.71 -18.99 10.95
C MET A 147 2.12 -20.46 10.74
N ALA A 148 3.41 -20.74 10.67
CA ALA A 148 3.92 -22.11 10.59
C ALA A 148 3.64 -22.91 11.87
N ALA A 149 3.85 -22.32 13.06
CA ALA A 149 3.57 -22.94 14.35
C ALA A 149 2.08 -23.31 14.54
N ARG A 150 1.18 -22.52 13.94
CA ARG A 150 -0.27 -22.81 13.90
C ARG A 150 -0.65 -23.94 12.91
N GLY A 151 0.30 -24.47 12.15
CA GLY A 151 0.02 -25.47 11.13
C GLY A 151 -0.61 -24.90 9.84
N THR A 152 -0.53 -23.59 9.66
CA THR A 152 -1.04 -22.87 8.49
C THR A 152 0.07 -22.00 7.89
N PRO A 153 1.18 -22.59 7.39
CA PRO A 153 2.30 -21.83 6.88
C PRO A 153 1.84 -20.90 5.75
N PHE A 154 2.35 -19.67 5.76
CA PHE A 154 2.02 -18.67 4.74
C PHE A 154 3.04 -18.71 3.63
N VAL A 155 2.62 -19.13 2.44
CA VAL A 155 3.44 -19.14 1.21
C VAL A 155 2.93 -18.08 0.26
N GLY A 156 3.81 -17.19 -0.18
CA GLY A 156 3.47 -16.10 -1.09
C GLY A 156 3.99 -14.75 -0.66
N LEU A 157 3.32 -13.69 -1.10
CA LEU A 157 3.69 -12.31 -0.77
C LEU A 157 2.89 -11.80 0.43
N LEU A 158 3.59 -11.47 1.49
CA LEU A 158 3.05 -10.76 2.65
C LEU A 158 3.33 -9.27 2.52
N TYR A 159 2.29 -8.46 2.45
CA TYR A 159 2.37 -7.01 2.48
C TYR A 159 2.12 -6.53 3.91
N ALA A 160 3.08 -5.83 4.50
CA ALA A 160 2.95 -5.13 5.77
C ALA A 160 2.77 -3.63 5.53
N GLY A 161 1.61 -3.09 5.89
CA GLY A 161 1.40 -1.64 6.05
C GLY A 161 1.86 -1.24 7.44
N LEU A 162 2.81 -0.32 7.53
CA LEU A 162 3.49 0.05 8.75
C LEU A 162 3.33 1.55 9.03
N ALA A 163 3.19 1.92 10.31
CA ALA A 163 3.41 3.27 10.80
C ALA A 163 4.77 3.36 11.50
N LEU A 164 5.55 4.38 11.18
CA LEU A 164 6.77 4.70 11.89
C LEU A 164 6.43 5.68 13.01
N THR A 165 6.14 5.12 14.20
CA THR A 165 5.75 5.91 15.36
C THR A 165 6.98 6.27 16.21
N ASP A 166 6.83 7.17 17.18
CA ASP A 166 7.88 7.50 18.16
C ASP A 166 8.33 6.28 18.99
N ASP A 167 7.47 5.26 19.12
CA ASP A 167 7.76 3.99 19.80
C ASP A 167 8.35 2.91 18.86
N GLY A 168 8.72 3.25 17.62
CA GLY A 168 9.21 2.35 16.57
C GLY A 168 8.14 1.93 15.58
N ILE A 169 8.45 0.91 14.78
CA ILE A 169 7.52 0.42 13.76
C ILE A 169 6.33 -0.29 14.37
N ARG A 170 5.13 -0.06 13.82
CA ARG A 170 3.90 -0.73 14.23
C ARG A 170 3.06 -1.10 13.02
N VAL A 171 2.53 -2.31 13.01
CA VAL A 171 1.71 -2.81 11.89
C VAL A 171 0.31 -2.18 11.92
N ILE A 172 -0.07 -1.57 10.80
CA ILE A 172 -1.42 -1.07 10.54
C ILE A 172 -2.31 -2.19 10.02
N GLU A 173 -1.82 -2.95 9.02
CA GLU A 173 -2.52 -4.08 8.42
C GLU A 173 -1.57 -5.01 7.65
N PHE A 174 -2.04 -6.22 7.38
CA PHE A 174 -1.44 -7.13 6.41
C PHE A 174 -2.36 -7.36 5.23
N ASN A 175 -1.75 -7.50 4.05
CA ASN A 175 -2.39 -8.00 2.84
C ASN A 175 -1.59 -9.19 2.27
N ALA A 176 -2.26 -10.11 1.55
CA ALA A 176 -1.67 -11.30 0.95
C ALA A 176 -1.55 -11.18 -0.57
N ARG A 177 -1.10 -10.02 -1.04
CA ARG A 177 -0.97 -9.66 -2.46
C ARG A 177 0.02 -8.51 -2.63
N PHE A 178 0.49 -8.35 -3.86
CA PHE A 178 1.22 -7.15 -4.24
C PHE A 178 0.37 -5.89 -4.05
N GLY A 179 1.02 -4.80 -3.62
CA GLY A 179 0.41 -3.48 -3.54
C GLY A 179 0.23 -2.85 -4.93
N ASP A 180 -0.76 -2.03 -5.07
CA ASP A 180 -1.02 -1.22 -6.25
C ASP A 180 -1.38 0.19 -5.77
N PRO A 181 -0.47 1.19 -5.88
CA PRO A 181 0.59 1.29 -6.91
C PRO A 181 2.03 0.96 -6.45
N GLU A 182 2.29 0.37 -5.30
CA GLU A 182 3.65 0.14 -4.76
C GLU A 182 4.48 -0.80 -5.65
N THR A 183 3.86 -1.81 -6.23
CA THR A 183 4.54 -2.77 -7.13
C THR A 183 5.18 -2.08 -8.31
N GLN A 184 4.54 -1.04 -8.84
CA GLN A 184 4.99 -0.28 -10.00
C GLN A 184 6.27 0.53 -9.73
N VAL A 185 6.66 0.72 -8.47
CA VAL A 185 7.95 1.35 -8.10
C VAL A 185 8.99 0.34 -7.60
N LEU A 186 8.56 -0.82 -7.12
CA LEU A 186 9.48 -1.85 -6.61
C LEU A 186 10.02 -2.73 -7.73
N ILE A 187 9.17 -3.24 -8.61
CA ILE A 187 9.59 -4.18 -9.65
C ILE A 187 10.60 -3.58 -10.65
N PRO A 188 10.47 -2.33 -11.12
CA PRO A 188 11.49 -1.72 -11.98
C PRO A 188 12.87 -1.61 -11.34
N ARG A 189 12.93 -1.54 -10.00
CA ARG A 189 14.17 -1.48 -9.23
C ARG A 189 14.74 -2.88 -8.91
N LEU A 190 13.92 -3.92 -8.93
CA LEU A 190 14.36 -5.28 -8.62
C LEU A 190 15.20 -5.84 -9.77
N MET A 191 16.44 -6.27 -9.48
CA MET A 191 17.32 -6.93 -10.45
C MET A 191 17.15 -8.44 -10.45
N THR A 192 16.89 -9.03 -9.28
CA THR A 192 16.64 -10.47 -9.17
C THR A 192 15.33 -10.81 -9.88
N PRO A 193 15.32 -11.80 -10.81
CA PRO A 193 14.09 -12.15 -11.54
C PRO A 193 12.96 -12.55 -10.61
N LEU A 194 11.86 -11.77 -10.64
CA LEU A 194 10.71 -12.01 -9.76
C LEU A 194 10.11 -13.41 -9.95
N ALA A 195 10.05 -13.92 -11.19
CA ALA A 195 9.52 -15.25 -11.47
C ALA A 195 10.32 -16.36 -10.76
N ASP A 196 11.65 -16.22 -10.70
CA ASP A 196 12.50 -17.17 -10.00
C ASP A 196 12.27 -17.13 -8.49
N LEU A 197 12.10 -15.93 -7.92
CA LEU A 197 11.78 -15.76 -6.50
C LEU A 197 10.43 -16.39 -6.15
N LEU A 198 9.41 -16.14 -6.96
CA LEU A 198 8.07 -16.71 -6.74
C LEU A 198 8.06 -18.21 -6.92
N TYR A 199 8.83 -18.75 -7.87
CA TYR A 199 8.99 -20.18 -8.05
C TYR A 199 9.71 -20.83 -6.85
N LYS A 200 10.79 -20.21 -6.36
CA LYS A 200 11.49 -20.66 -5.15
C LYS A 200 10.57 -20.64 -3.93
N ALA A 201 9.79 -19.58 -3.76
CA ALA A 201 8.80 -19.49 -2.67
C ALA A 201 7.76 -20.61 -2.76
N ALA A 202 7.24 -20.89 -3.95
CA ALA A 202 6.22 -21.92 -4.17
C ALA A 202 6.77 -23.36 -4.02
N THR A 203 8.09 -23.55 -4.07
CA THR A 203 8.76 -24.85 -4.00
C THR A 203 9.61 -25.04 -2.75
N ASP A 204 9.44 -24.20 -1.73
CA ASP A 204 10.14 -24.29 -0.44
C ASP A 204 11.69 -24.25 -0.59
N ASN A 205 12.18 -23.25 -1.35
CA ASN A 205 13.59 -23.09 -1.73
C ASN A 205 14.09 -21.64 -1.65
N LEU A 206 13.68 -20.88 -0.64
CA LEU A 206 14.14 -19.50 -0.46
C LEU A 206 15.44 -19.34 0.34
N ASP A 207 15.97 -20.43 0.94
CA ASP A 207 17.10 -20.39 1.86
C ASP A 207 18.32 -19.61 1.33
N ASP A 208 18.66 -19.81 0.04
CA ASP A 208 19.82 -19.18 -0.61
C ASP A 208 19.43 -17.98 -1.52
N ALA A 209 18.19 -17.52 -1.46
CA ALA A 209 17.74 -16.45 -2.33
C ALA A 209 18.16 -15.09 -1.78
N VAL A 210 18.67 -14.23 -2.66
CA VAL A 210 19.08 -12.85 -2.32
C VAL A 210 18.39 -11.89 -3.26
N LEU A 211 17.84 -10.81 -2.71
CA LEU A 211 17.28 -9.71 -3.48
C LEU A 211 18.38 -8.73 -3.86
N GLN A 212 18.54 -8.48 -5.15
CA GLN A 212 19.42 -7.45 -5.68
C GLN A 212 18.59 -6.31 -6.24
N TRP A 213 18.99 -5.08 -5.93
CA TRP A 213 18.28 -3.87 -6.29
C TRP A 213 19.15 -2.94 -7.12
N ARG A 214 18.52 -2.18 -8.01
CA ARG A 214 19.15 -1.05 -8.70
C ARG A 214 19.23 0.13 -7.74
N ASP A 215 20.28 0.94 -7.89
CA ASP A 215 20.41 2.20 -7.16
C ASP A 215 19.44 3.29 -7.67
N GLU A 216 18.76 3.02 -8.78
CA GLU A 216 17.77 3.94 -9.36
C GLU A 216 16.57 4.13 -8.41
N SER A 217 16.03 5.35 -8.41
CA SER A 217 14.75 5.69 -7.79
C SER A 217 13.60 5.46 -8.78
N ALA A 218 12.41 5.19 -8.26
CA ALA A 218 11.20 5.04 -9.05
C ALA A 218 10.05 5.84 -8.42
N VAL A 219 9.28 6.54 -9.26
CA VAL A 219 8.07 7.27 -8.89
C VAL A 219 6.96 6.87 -9.83
N THR A 220 5.79 6.56 -9.29
CA THR A 220 4.61 6.19 -10.06
C THR A 220 3.44 7.11 -9.73
N VAL A 221 2.68 7.51 -10.75
CA VAL A 221 1.54 8.41 -10.66
C VAL A 221 0.32 7.76 -11.30
N VAL A 222 -0.79 7.76 -10.61
CA VAL A 222 -2.05 7.18 -11.09
C VAL A 222 -2.87 8.23 -11.83
N LEU A 223 -3.29 7.92 -13.06
CA LEU A 223 -4.31 8.66 -13.80
C LEU A 223 -5.68 8.11 -13.45
N ALA A 224 -6.48 8.92 -12.78
CA ALA A 224 -7.81 8.57 -12.31
C ALA A 224 -8.91 9.14 -13.21
N ALA A 225 -9.99 8.40 -13.36
CA ALA A 225 -11.19 8.84 -14.05
C ALA A 225 -11.94 9.91 -13.26
N GLN A 226 -12.66 10.78 -13.95
CA GLN A 226 -13.53 11.78 -13.32
C GLN A 226 -14.47 11.13 -12.30
N GLY A 227 -14.53 11.70 -11.08
CA GLY A 227 -15.41 11.23 -10.02
C GLY A 227 -14.86 10.09 -9.17
N TYR A 228 -13.63 9.62 -9.43
CA TYR A 228 -12.96 8.66 -8.54
C TYR A 228 -12.62 9.32 -7.19
N PRO A 229 -12.74 8.63 -6.02
CA PRO A 229 -13.07 7.21 -5.83
C PRO A 229 -14.57 6.88 -5.75
N ASP A 230 -15.46 7.88 -5.66
CA ASP A 230 -16.87 7.67 -5.30
C ASP A 230 -17.70 7.15 -6.46
N SER A 231 -17.64 7.84 -7.60
CA SER A 231 -18.48 7.54 -8.78
C SER A 231 -17.68 7.74 -10.07
N PRO A 232 -16.68 6.89 -10.36
CA PRO A 232 -15.83 7.07 -11.52
C PRO A 232 -16.61 6.92 -12.83
N LYS A 233 -16.42 7.88 -13.75
CA LYS A 233 -16.95 7.78 -15.12
C LYS A 233 -16.09 6.83 -15.93
N THR A 234 -16.73 5.87 -16.59
CA THR A 234 -16.10 4.87 -17.45
C THR A 234 -16.54 5.01 -18.90
N GLY A 235 -15.83 4.37 -19.84
CA GLY A 235 -16.14 4.37 -21.26
C GLY A 235 -15.50 5.51 -22.04
N SER A 236 -14.74 6.41 -21.41
CA SER A 236 -14.02 7.47 -22.12
C SER A 236 -12.79 6.91 -22.84
N VAL A 237 -12.49 7.47 -24.03
CA VAL A 237 -11.32 7.08 -24.83
C VAL A 237 -10.03 7.55 -24.15
N VAL A 238 -9.07 6.65 -24.06
CA VAL A 238 -7.70 6.96 -23.65
C VAL A 238 -6.82 7.04 -24.89
N SER A 239 -6.14 8.16 -25.07
CA SER A 239 -5.27 8.39 -26.26
C SER A 239 -3.93 9.02 -25.86
N CYS A 240 -3.07 9.18 -26.84
CA CYS A 240 -1.76 9.82 -26.68
C CYS A 240 -0.86 9.17 -25.62
N ILE A 241 -0.89 7.82 -25.50
CA ILE A 241 -0.01 7.10 -24.57
C ILE A 241 1.43 7.21 -25.08
N PRO A 242 2.33 7.91 -24.36
CA PRO A 242 3.68 8.15 -24.82
C PRO A 242 4.59 6.94 -24.67
N THR A 243 5.61 6.86 -25.52
CA THR A 243 6.80 6.03 -25.27
C THR A 243 7.95 6.97 -24.91
N ILE A 244 8.27 7.06 -23.63
CA ILE A 244 9.37 7.90 -23.12
C ILE A 244 10.42 6.99 -22.49
N ASP A 245 11.70 7.26 -22.77
CA ASP A 245 12.81 6.51 -22.20
C ASP A 245 12.76 6.53 -20.66
N LYS A 246 13.00 5.37 -20.05
CA LYS A 246 12.92 5.17 -18.60
C LYS A 246 11.57 5.55 -17.97
N SER A 247 10.49 5.52 -18.76
CA SER A 247 9.12 5.55 -18.24
C SER A 247 8.31 4.37 -18.75
N GLN A 248 7.36 3.90 -17.95
CA GLN A 248 6.47 2.79 -18.27
C GLN A 248 5.04 3.18 -17.96
N VAL A 249 4.11 2.77 -18.83
CA VAL A 249 2.67 2.94 -18.63
C VAL A 249 2.06 1.57 -18.35
N PHE A 250 1.43 1.43 -17.21
CA PHE A 250 0.72 0.21 -16.82
C PHE A 250 -0.79 0.43 -16.95
N HIS A 251 -1.44 -0.53 -17.59
CA HIS A 251 -2.90 -0.55 -17.71
C HIS A 251 -3.53 -1.09 -16.43
N ALA A 252 -4.51 -0.36 -15.89
CA ALA A 252 -5.34 -0.78 -14.77
C ALA A 252 -6.80 -0.93 -15.25
N GLY A 253 -7.65 0.05 -15.03
CA GLY A 253 -9.04 0.03 -15.48
C GLY A 253 -9.19 0.40 -16.95
N THR A 254 -8.71 -0.43 -17.87
CA THR A 254 -8.82 -0.21 -19.32
C THR A 254 -9.27 -1.44 -20.08
N THR A 255 -9.86 -1.25 -21.25
CA THR A 255 -10.23 -2.32 -22.22
C THR A 255 -10.08 -1.83 -23.65
N LEU A 256 -9.80 -2.76 -24.57
CA LEU A 256 -9.84 -2.49 -26.00
C LEU A 256 -11.24 -2.81 -26.54
N ASN A 257 -11.87 -1.85 -27.20
CA ASN A 257 -13.16 -2.03 -27.87
C ASN A 257 -13.15 -1.35 -29.24
N GLY A 258 -13.33 -2.11 -30.31
CA GLY A 258 -13.37 -1.60 -31.67
C GLY A 258 -12.07 -0.87 -32.10
N GLY A 259 -10.92 -1.24 -31.55
CA GLY A 259 -9.62 -0.59 -31.81
C GLY A 259 -9.36 0.65 -30.96
N SER A 260 -10.29 1.10 -30.14
CA SER A 260 -10.13 2.20 -29.19
C SER A 260 -9.85 1.66 -27.78
N LEU A 261 -8.92 2.29 -27.07
CA LEU A 261 -8.69 2.01 -25.64
C LEU A 261 -9.68 2.82 -24.82
N LEU A 262 -10.45 2.16 -23.95
CA LEU A 262 -11.48 2.79 -23.12
C LEU A 262 -11.18 2.61 -21.63
N SER A 263 -11.56 3.59 -20.83
CA SER A 263 -11.55 3.48 -19.35
C SER A 263 -12.67 2.56 -18.87
N THR A 264 -12.37 1.68 -17.90
CA THR A 264 -13.34 0.73 -17.30
C THR A 264 -13.35 0.77 -15.78
N GLY A 265 -12.50 1.57 -15.17
CA GLY A 265 -12.37 1.68 -13.71
C GLY A 265 -11.98 3.08 -13.27
N GLY A 266 -11.89 3.27 -11.95
CA GLY A 266 -11.54 4.55 -11.35
C GLY A 266 -10.07 4.90 -11.52
N ARG A 267 -9.14 3.96 -11.24
CA ARG A 267 -7.72 4.07 -11.59
C ARG A 267 -7.56 3.48 -12.98
N VAL A 268 -7.21 4.32 -13.95
CA VAL A 268 -7.24 3.96 -15.38
C VAL A 268 -5.88 3.50 -15.86
N LEU A 269 -4.87 4.30 -15.62
CA LEU A 269 -3.46 4.01 -15.95
C LEU A 269 -2.57 4.37 -14.76
N THR A 270 -1.39 3.77 -14.74
CA THR A 270 -0.34 4.15 -13.81
C THR A 270 0.93 4.42 -14.61
N VAL A 271 1.56 5.57 -14.39
CA VAL A 271 2.76 5.97 -15.12
C VAL A 271 3.95 5.99 -14.16
N THR A 272 4.94 5.17 -14.43
CA THR A 272 6.16 5.07 -13.63
C THR A 272 7.35 5.64 -14.37
N GLY A 273 8.10 6.53 -13.71
CA GLY A 273 9.41 6.98 -14.15
C GLY A 273 10.49 6.40 -13.25
N THR A 274 11.65 6.06 -13.82
CA THR A 274 12.87 5.70 -13.07
C THR A 274 13.97 6.71 -13.34
N GLY A 275 14.85 6.94 -12.37
CA GLY A 275 15.94 7.93 -12.49
C GLY A 275 17.05 7.67 -11.47
N SER A 276 18.13 8.43 -11.58
CA SER A 276 19.26 8.38 -10.64
C SER A 276 18.88 8.87 -9.23
N ASP A 277 17.81 9.65 -9.13
CA ASP A 277 17.24 10.19 -7.92
C ASP A 277 15.71 10.34 -8.05
N LEU A 278 15.04 10.66 -6.95
CA LEU A 278 13.57 10.85 -6.93
C LEU A 278 13.13 12.03 -7.81
N THR A 279 13.95 13.07 -7.94
CA THR A 279 13.62 14.21 -8.80
C THR A 279 13.54 13.78 -10.25
N GLU A 280 14.55 13.09 -10.75
CA GLU A 280 14.60 12.63 -12.14
C GLU A 280 13.49 11.61 -12.42
N ALA A 281 13.27 10.67 -11.51
CA ALA A 281 12.20 9.68 -11.62
C ALA A 281 10.83 10.36 -11.68
N ARG A 282 10.58 11.33 -10.79
CA ARG A 282 9.36 12.12 -10.74
C ARG A 282 9.14 12.93 -12.03
N ASP A 283 10.15 13.65 -12.49
CA ASP A 283 10.06 14.46 -13.70
C ASP A 283 9.72 13.60 -14.93
N ARG A 284 10.24 12.38 -15.02
CA ARG A 284 9.92 11.43 -16.10
C ARG A 284 8.47 10.94 -16.00
N ALA A 285 8.00 10.57 -14.81
CA ALA A 285 6.62 10.14 -14.62
C ALA A 285 5.63 11.25 -14.99
N TYR A 286 5.85 12.48 -14.49
CA TYR A 286 4.97 13.61 -14.78
C TYR A 286 5.03 14.09 -16.24
N ARG A 287 6.19 14.05 -16.89
CA ARG A 287 6.31 14.34 -18.33
C ARG A 287 5.52 13.33 -19.15
N ALA A 288 5.51 12.07 -18.76
CA ALA A 288 4.78 11.04 -19.49
C ALA A 288 3.27 11.15 -19.24
N ILE A 289 2.82 11.27 -17.99
CA ILE A 289 1.39 11.31 -17.68
C ILE A 289 0.71 12.55 -18.27
N SER A 290 1.42 13.68 -18.36
CA SER A 290 0.87 14.92 -18.95
C SER A 290 0.57 14.85 -20.44
N GLN A 291 1.06 13.82 -21.15
CA GLN A 291 0.78 13.60 -22.57
C GLN A 291 -0.46 12.72 -22.79
N ILE A 292 -0.92 12.02 -21.76
CA ILE A 292 -2.06 11.12 -21.88
C ILE A 292 -3.35 11.93 -21.88
N GLU A 293 -4.21 11.68 -22.86
CA GLU A 293 -5.52 12.31 -22.98
C GLU A 293 -6.61 11.37 -22.50
N LEU A 294 -7.35 11.78 -21.49
CA LEU A 294 -8.56 11.15 -20.99
C LEU A 294 -9.50 12.23 -20.44
N GLU A 295 -10.67 12.37 -21.03
CA GLU A 295 -11.62 13.42 -20.67
C GLU A 295 -11.99 13.39 -19.18
N GLY A 296 -11.82 14.55 -18.51
CA GLY A 296 -12.15 14.73 -17.10
C GLY A 296 -11.26 13.97 -16.11
N SER A 297 -10.20 13.30 -16.57
CA SER A 297 -9.23 12.63 -15.70
C SER A 297 -8.46 13.60 -14.83
N PHE A 298 -7.90 13.08 -13.75
CA PHE A 298 -7.01 13.82 -12.87
C PHE A 298 -5.92 12.91 -12.31
N TYR A 299 -4.87 13.51 -11.80
CA TYR A 299 -3.80 12.87 -11.03
C TYR A 299 -3.26 13.86 -10.00
N ARG A 300 -2.64 13.36 -8.95
CA ARG A 300 -1.98 14.21 -7.96
C ARG A 300 -0.70 14.79 -8.51
N SER A 301 -0.42 16.04 -8.18
CA SER A 301 0.80 16.76 -8.61
C SER A 301 1.93 16.66 -7.59
N ASP A 302 1.67 16.18 -6.38
CA ASP A 302 2.57 16.19 -5.23
C ASP A 302 3.23 14.82 -4.91
N ILE A 303 3.00 13.78 -5.72
CA ILE A 303 3.62 12.47 -5.50
C ILE A 303 5.15 12.59 -5.48
N ALA A 304 5.77 12.11 -4.39
CA ALA A 304 7.20 12.17 -4.11
C ALA A 304 7.81 13.59 -4.05
N LEU A 305 7.00 14.68 -4.04
CA LEU A 305 7.53 16.04 -4.08
C LEU A 305 8.42 16.35 -2.87
N ASN A 306 7.90 16.13 -1.66
CA ASN A 306 8.65 16.43 -0.44
C ASN A 306 9.91 15.56 -0.30
N ALA A 307 9.80 14.26 -0.65
CA ALA A 307 10.94 13.34 -0.60
C ALA A 307 12.03 13.72 -1.61
N SER A 308 11.67 14.14 -2.83
CA SER A 308 12.63 14.59 -3.84
C SER A 308 13.35 15.90 -3.49
N VAL A 309 12.71 16.76 -2.71
CA VAL A 309 13.34 17.99 -2.19
C VAL A 309 14.29 17.66 -1.03
N ALA A 310 13.87 16.78 -0.12
CA ALA A 310 14.70 16.35 1.01
C ALA A 310 15.97 15.60 0.57
N GLU A 311 15.87 14.75 -0.46
CA GLU A 311 17.00 14.01 -1.03
C GLU A 311 18.12 14.93 -1.56
N LYS A 312 17.77 16.11 -2.07
CA LYS A 312 18.73 17.11 -2.57
C LYS A 312 19.43 17.92 -1.46
N GLY A 313 18.86 17.92 -0.27
CA GLY A 313 19.36 18.67 0.86
C GLY A 313 20.37 17.90 1.74
N ASN A 314 20.50 16.62 1.48
CA ASN A 314 21.48 15.72 2.12
C ASN A 314 22.66 15.48 1.18
#